data_12a664bed3ab8cbcc93bad96bdb00ede
#
_entry.id   12a664bed3ab8cbcc93bad96bdb00ede
#
_cell.length_a   1.000
_cell.length_b   1.000
_cell.length_c   1.000
_cell.angle_alpha   90.00
_cell.angle_beta   90.00
_cell.angle_gamma   90.00
#
_symmetry.space_group_name_H-M   'P 1'
#
loop_
_entity.id
_entity.type
_entity.pdbx_description
1 polymer ?
#
loop_
_entity_poly.entity_id
_entity_poly.type
_entity_poly.pdbx_seq_one_letter_code
_entity_poly.pdbx_strand_id
1 'polypeptide(L)'
;MKYYKFNRAVHKWFGIIFAVVFLNLSVTGLLLLEKKNIGWIQPPTQRGSEGGIDEFITNQRLFEIVLGQNHPDFESVEDIDRVDFRPGKRVFKVRSNNNNSEIQVDAVNGEVLSVATRTSDKLEAWHDGSIFGEFVHQVFMPFVAMVTILLTITGLYLWLAPAIKRRKK
;
A
#
# COMPACT_ATOMS: atom_id res chain seq x y z
N MET A 1 24.29 -34.25 -13.09
CA MET A 1 22.89 -34.24 -13.63
C MET A 1 21.80 -34.34 -12.56
N LYS A 2 22.02 -34.98 -11.41
CA LYS A 2 21.03 -35.14 -10.33
C LYS A 2 20.52 -33.79 -9.79
N TYR A 3 21.42 -32.85 -9.47
CA TYR A 3 21.09 -31.52 -8.96
C TYR A 3 20.28 -30.66 -9.93
N TYR A 4 20.58 -30.73 -11.23
CA TYR A 4 19.81 -29.99 -12.24
C TYR A 4 18.36 -30.48 -12.34
N LYS A 5 18.14 -31.79 -12.32
CA LYS A 5 16.80 -32.40 -12.35
C LYS A 5 16.01 -32.03 -11.08
N PHE A 6 16.67 -32.07 -9.92
CA PHE A 6 16.06 -31.69 -8.64
C PHE A 6 15.66 -30.22 -8.64
N ASN A 7 16.58 -29.29 -8.97
CA ASN A 7 16.25 -27.87 -9.06
C ASN A 7 15.10 -27.57 -10.04
N ARG A 8 15.08 -28.25 -11.18
CA ARG A 8 13.99 -28.11 -12.14
C ARG A 8 12.64 -28.56 -11.57
N ALA A 9 12.62 -29.63 -10.80
CA ALA A 9 11.39 -30.09 -10.14
C ALA A 9 10.93 -29.10 -9.06
N VAL A 10 11.84 -28.67 -8.19
CA VAL A 10 11.55 -27.66 -7.15
C VAL A 10 11.01 -26.37 -7.78
N HIS A 11 11.74 -25.81 -8.73
CA HIS A 11 11.32 -24.58 -9.42
C HIS A 11 9.94 -24.71 -10.07
N LYS A 12 9.67 -25.82 -10.75
CA LYS A 12 8.38 -26.09 -11.39
C LYS A 12 7.25 -26.14 -10.38
N TRP A 13 7.38 -26.95 -9.33
CA TRP A 13 6.29 -27.18 -8.39
C TRP A 13 6.01 -25.95 -7.52
N PHE A 14 7.05 -25.32 -6.97
CA PHE A 14 6.88 -24.09 -6.22
C PHE A 14 6.34 -22.97 -7.12
N GLY A 15 6.83 -22.84 -8.35
CA GLY A 15 6.33 -21.86 -9.31
C GLY A 15 4.84 -22.02 -9.59
N ILE A 16 4.35 -23.26 -9.82
CA ILE A 16 2.92 -23.52 -10.06
C ILE A 16 2.08 -23.24 -8.81
N ILE A 17 2.50 -23.75 -7.64
CA ILE A 17 1.75 -23.57 -6.39
C ILE A 17 1.59 -22.08 -6.04
N PHE A 18 2.66 -21.30 -6.21
CA PHE A 18 2.66 -19.88 -5.85
C PHE A 18 2.29 -18.93 -7.02
N ALA A 19 2.01 -19.46 -8.22
CA ALA A 19 1.74 -18.63 -9.40
C ALA A 19 0.59 -17.62 -9.18
N VAL A 20 -0.50 -18.05 -8.53
CA VAL A 20 -1.64 -17.18 -8.25
C VAL A 20 -1.27 -16.06 -7.28
N VAL A 21 -0.48 -16.39 -6.23
CA VAL A 21 -0.01 -15.40 -5.25
C VAL A 21 0.92 -14.39 -5.92
N PHE A 22 1.83 -14.84 -6.79
CA PHE A 22 2.73 -13.93 -7.51
C PHE A 22 1.98 -13.03 -8.49
N LEU A 23 0.98 -13.56 -9.17
CA LEU A 23 0.13 -12.76 -10.05
C LEU A 23 -0.64 -11.69 -9.25
N ASN A 24 -1.22 -12.09 -8.11
CA ASN A 24 -1.89 -11.14 -7.20
C ASN A 24 -0.94 -10.03 -6.74
N LEU A 25 0.26 -10.39 -6.26
CA LEU A 25 1.26 -9.42 -5.82
C LEU A 25 1.70 -8.48 -6.96
N SER A 26 1.84 -9.01 -8.17
CA SER A 26 2.23 -8.20 -9.33
C SER A 26 1.13 -7.21 -9.72
N VAL A 27 -0.14 -7.64 -9.76
CA VAL A 27 -1.28 -6.79 -10.11
C VAL A 27 -1.51 -5.72 -9.04
N THR A 28 -1.58 -6.12 -7.78
CA THR A 28 -1.78 -5.16 -6.68
C THR A 28 -0.61 -4.20 -6.53
N GLY A 29 0.63 -4.68 -6.69
CA GLY A 29 1.82 -3.85 -6.70
C GLY A 29 1.81 -2.81 -7.82
N LEU A 30 1.39 -3.18 -9.04
CA LEU A 30 1.23 -2.25 -10.16
C LEU A 30 0.20 -1.16 -9.83
N LEU A 31 -0.97 -1.54 -9.30
CA LEU A 31 -2.01 -0.59 -8.90
C LEU A 31 -1.51 0.36 -7.78
N LEU A 32 -0.72 -0.15 -6.84
CA LEU A 32 -0.13 0.66 -5.76
C LEU A 32 0.94 1.62 -6.26
N LEU A 33 1.73 1.26 -7.28
CA LEU A 33 2.67 2.18 -7.92
C LEU A 33 1.95 3.36 -8.57
N GLU A 34 0.80 3.10 -9.18
CA GLU A 34 0.00 4.10 -9.89
C GLU A 34 -1.05 4.80 -9.00
N LYS A 35 -1.10 4.49 -7.69
CA LYS A 35 -2.17 4.98 -6.79
C LYS A 35 -2.32 6.50 -6.75
N LYS A 36 -1.25 7.27 -6.96
CA LYS A 36 -1.31 8.74 -6.97
C LYS A 36 -1.82 9.32 -8.29
N ASN A 37 -1.70 8.56 -9.37
CA ASN A 37 -2.13 8.94 -10.71
C ASN A 37 -3.59 8.57 -10.98
N ILE A 38 -4.15 7.67 -10.18
CA ILE A 38 -5.49 7.13 -10.34
C ILE A 38 -6.37 7.60 -9.17
N GLY A 39 -7.19 8.63 -9.41
CA GLY A 39 -7.96 9.31 -8.36
C GLY A 39 -8.93 8.43 -7.57
N TRP A 40 -9.49 7.36 -8.16
CA TRP A 40 -10.36 6.42 -7.43
C TRP A 40 -9.57 5.46 -6.51
N ILE A 41 -8.28 5.27 -6.74
CA ILE A 41 -7.42 4.47 -5.85
C ILE A 41 -7.03 5.32 -4.64
N GLN A 42 -6.54 6.54 -4.89
CA GLN A 42 -6.14 7.46 -3.84
C GLN A 42 -6.59 8.88 -4.17
N PRO A 43 -7.37 9.53 -3.28
CA PRO A 43 -7.77 10.91 -3.48
C PRO A 43 -6.56 11.82 -3.68
N PRO A 44 -6.57 12.69 -4.69
CA PRO A 44 -5.47 13.63 -4.91
C PRO A 44 -5.36 14.57 -3.71
N THR A 45 -4.12 14.88 -3.31
CA THR A 45 -3.89 15.84 -2.25
C THR A 45 -4.23 17.24 -2.73
N GLN A 46 -5.25 17.84 -2.14
CA GLN A 46 -5.68 19.21 -2.41
C GLN A 46 -4.62 20.22 -1.99
N ARG A 47 -4.83 21.46 -2.37
CA ARG A 47 -4.00 22.59 -1.96
C ARG A 47 -4.88 23.57 -1.19
N GLY A 48 -4.44 23.95 -0.01
CA GLY A 48 -5.05 24.97 0.82
C GLY A 48 -4.70 26.39 0.37
N SER A 49 -5.32 27.34 1.03
CA SER A 49 -5.17 28.78 0.82
C SER A 49 -3.73 29.26 1.06
N GLU A 50 -3.39 30.41 0.50
CA GLU A 50 -2.11 31.06 0.81
C GLU A 50 -2.17 31.58 2.26
N GLY A 51 -1.05 31.43 2.98
CA GLY A 51 -0.90 31.86 4.37
C GLY A 51 0.41 31.39 4.99
N GLY A 52 0.84 32.04 6.05
CA GLY A 52 2.02 31.70 6.84
C GLY A 52 1.74 30.61 7.86
N ILE A 53 2.82 30.13 8.51
CA ILE A 53 2.73 29.08 9.55
C ILE A 53 1.92 29.57 10.76
N ASP A 54 2.01 30.83 11.06
CA ASP A 54 1.31 31.54 12.16
C ASP A 54 -0.21 31.67 11.93
N GLU A 55 -0.66 31.49 10.69
CA GLU A 55 -2.08 31.53 10.32
C GLU A 55 -2.72 30.12 10.35
N PHE A 56 -1.94 29.05 10.60
CA PHE A 56 -2.48 27.71 10.57
C PHE A 56 -3.43 27.45 11.74
N ILE A 57 -4.56 26.78 11.44
CA ILE A 57 -5.53 26.36 12.46
C ILE A 57 -4.88 25.40 13.45
N THR A 58 -5.35 25.44 14.69
CA THR A 58 -4.92 24.49 15.72
C THR A 58 -5.49 23.09 15.49
N ASN A 59 -4.85 22.07 16.10
CA ASN A 59 -5.40 20.71 16.08
C ASN A 59 -6.81 20.63 16.70
N GLN A 60 -7.06 21.41 17.77
CA GLN A 60 -8.39 21.47 18.35
C GLN A 60 -9.42 21.93 17.30
N ARG A 61 -9.12 23.03 16.60
CA ARG A 61 -10.01 23.54 15.55
C ARG A 61 -10.19 22.56 14.40
N LEU A 62 -9.12 21.85 14.02
CA LEU A 62 -9.18 20.80 13.01
C LEU A 62 -10.16 19.69 13.40
N PHE A 63 -10.10 19.20 14.64
CA PHE A 63 -11.01 18.15 15.12
C PHE A 63 -12.46 18.63 15.20
N GLU A 64 -12.70 19.86 15.67
CA GLU A 64 -14.04 20.47 15.65
C GLU A 64 -14.63 20.50 14.23
N ILE A 65 -13.81 20.86 13.23
CA ILE A 65 -14.24 20.91 11.82
C ILE A 65 -14.57 19.52 11.32
N VAL A 66 -13.70 18.53 11.56
CA VAL A 66 -13.87 17.16 11.07
C VAL A 66 -15.10 16.50 11.68
N LEU A 67 -15.24 16.57 13.00
CA LEU A 67 -16.40 16.01 13.71
C LEU A 67 -17.69 16.74 13.36
N GLY A 68 -17.61 18.05 13.09
CA GLY A 68 -18.75 18.85 12.66
C GLY A 68 -19.27 18.51 11.26
N GLN A 69 -18.57 17.66 10.47
CA GLN A 69 -19.07 17.19 9.18
C GLN A 69 -20.22 16.16 9.31
N ASN A 70 -20.46 15.62 10.51
CA ASN A 70 -21.44 14.55 10.76
C ASN A 70 -21.25 13.35 9.82
N HIS A 71 -20.00 13.04 9.48
CA HIS A 71 -19.69 11.90 8.64
C HIS A 71 -19.67 10.62 9.50
N PRO A 72 -20.30 9.52 9.06
CA PRO A 72 -20.46 8.29 9.88
C PRO A 72 -19.13 7.62 10.28
N ASP A 73 -18.05 7.95 9.59
CA ASP A 73 -16.73 7.41 9.92
C ASP A 73 -15.91 8.36 10.83
N PHE A 74 -16.48 9.50 11.27
CA PHE A 74 -15.84 10.51 12.14
C PHE A 74 -16.85 11.04 13.17
N GLU A 75 -17.40 10.15 14.00
CA GLU A 75 -18.36 10.54 15.04
C GLU A 75 -17.67 11.03 16.32
N SER A 76 -16.45 10.55 16.56
CA SER A 76 -15.65 10.86 17.75
C SER A 76 -14.16 10.98 17.41
N VAL A 77 -13.36 11.48 18.36
CA VAL A 77 -11.89 11.57 18.20
C VAL A 77 -11.26 10.19 18.08
N GLU A 78 -11.84 9.18 18.71
CA GLU A 78 -11.39 7.78 18.66
C GLU A 78 -11.50 7.16 17.27
N ASP A 79 -12.36 7.71 16.40
CA ASP A 79 -12.47 7.28 15.01
C ASP A 79 -11.33 7.79 14.12
N ILE A 80 -10.55 8.74 14.63
CA ILE A 80 -9.42 9.30 13.90
C ILE A 80 -8.19 8.40 14.08
N ASP A 81 -7.71 7.76 13.00
CA ASP A 81 -6.46 7.00 12.97
C ASP A 81 -5.26 7.93 13.07
N ARG A 82 -5.22 8.95 12.19
CA ARG A 82 -4.08 9.88 12.13
C ARG A 82 -4.39 11.16 11.37
N VAL A 83 -3.54 12.15 11.60
CA VAL A 83 -3.53 13.42 10.87
C VAL A 83 -2.20 13.56 10.13
N ASP A 84 -2.22 13.58 8.81
CA ASP A 84 -1.05 13.87 7.97
C ASP A 84 -1.07 15.35 7.57
N PHE A 85 -0.16 16.15 8.10
CA PHE A 85 0.01 17.54 7.69
C PHE A 85 0.97 17.65 6.50
N ARG A 86 0.57 18.40 5.48
CA ARG A 86 1.35 18.70 4.27
C ARG A 86 1.66 20.19 4.17
N PRO A 87 2.75 20.67 4.85
CA PRO A 87 3.03 22.12 4.94
C PRO A 87 3.16 22.80 3.57
N GLY A 88 3.84 22.19 2.62
CA GLY A 88 4.01 22.76 1.27
C GLY A 88 2.72 22.87 0.45
N LYS A 89 1.65 22.18 0.87
CA LYS A 89 0.31 22.29 0.30
C LYS A 89 -0.69 22.95 1.23
N ARG A 90 -0.31 23.27 2.45
CA ARG A 90 -1.15 23.87 3.49
C ARG A 90 -2.47 23.12 3.70
N VAL A 91 -2.38 21.79 3.83
CA VAL A 91 -3.54 20.90 3.99
C VAL A 91 -3.30 19.87 5.07
N PHE A 92 -4.29 19.67 5.92
CA PHE A 92 -4.42 18.53 6.81
C PHE A 92 -5.21 17.42 6.13
N LYS A 93 -4.75 16.19 6.27
CA LYS A 93 -5.44 14.98 5.82
C LYS A 93 -5.75 14.14 7.04
N VAL A 94 -7.01 14.16 7.44
CA VAL A 94 -7.51 13.41 8.59
C VAL A 94 -8.05 12.08 8.10
N ARG A 95 -7.53 10.98 8.64
CA ARG A 95 -7.93 9.63 8.26
C ARG A 95 -8.71 8.96 9.37
N SER A 96 -9.75 8.23 8.97
CA SER A 96 -10.54 7.43 9.89
C SER A 96 -10.00 6.00 10.00
N ASN A 97 -10.19 5.40 11.18
CA ASN A 97 -10.10 3.96 11.40
C ASN A 97 -11.20 3.19 10.65
N ASN A 98 -12.30 3.88 10.30
CA ASN A 98 -13.49 3.31 9.68
C ASN A 98 -13.46 3.51 8.17
N ASN A 99 -13.70 2.44 7.40
CA ASN A 99 -13.88 2.44 5.95
C ASN A 99 -12.76 3.10 5.11
N ASN A 100 -11.59 3.43 5.72
CA ASN A 100 -10.49 4.18 5.09
C ASN A 100 -10.92 5.56 4.56
N SER A 101 -11.84 6.23 5.23
CA SER A 101 -12.27 7.57 4.88
C SER A 101 -11.20 8.61 5.19
N GLU A 102 -11.09 9.63 4.33
CA GLU A 102 -10.16 10.75 4.46
C GLU A 102 -10.91 12.06 4.26
N ILE A 103 -10.74 12.99 5.22
CA ILE A 103 -11.18 14.38 5.09
C ILE A 103 -9.94 15.25 4.95
N GLN A 104 -9.91 16.10 3.90
CA GLN A 104 -8.85 17.06 3.70
C GLN A 104 -9.35 18.45 4.08
N VAL A 105 -8.61 19.13 4.96
CA VAL A 105 -8.96 20.45 5.52
C VAL A 105 -7.86 21.43 5.21
N ASP A 106 -8.23 22.62 4.73
CA ASP A 106 -7.32 23.74 4.55
C ASP A 106 -6.70 24.15 5.89
N ALA A 107 -5.38 24.22 5.92
CA ALA A 107 -4.66 24.52 7.15
C ALA A 107 -4.75 25.99 7.56
N VAL A 108 -5.16 26.90 6.68
CA VAL A 108 -5.24 28.34 6.94
C VAL A 108 -6.65 28.74 7.37
N ASN A 109 -7.65 28.44 6.54
CA ASN A 109 -9.03 28.89 6.79
C ASN A 109 -9.97 27.83 7.38
N GLY A 110 -9.52 26.56 7.41
CA GLY A 110 -10.31 25.44 7.95
C GLY A 110 -11.41 24.94 7.00
N GLU A 111 -11.39 25.32 5.73
CA GLU A 111 -12.35 24.82 4.74
C GLU A 111 -12.13 23.31 4.48
N VAL A 112 -13.23 22.55 4.37
CA VAL A 112 -13.16 21.14 3.96
C VAL A 112 -13.02 21.09 2.44
N LEU A 113 -11.83 20.69 2.00
CA LEU A 113 -11.44 20.65 0.59
C LEU A 113 -11.86 19.36 -0.12
N SER A 114 -11.98 18.26 0.62
CA SER A 114 -12.31 16.94 0.06
C SER A 114 -12.77 16.00 1.16
N VAL A 115 -13.79 15.20 0.86
CA VAL A 115 -14.20 14.02 1.63
C VAL A 115 -14.20 12.84 0.68
N ALA A 116 -13.42 11.80 0.95
CA ALA A 116 -13.27 10.68 0.03
C ALA A 116 -12.81 9.40 0.75
N THR A 117 -12.98 8.25 0.09
CA THR A 117 -12.48 6.96 0.56
C THR A 117 -11.15 6.62 -0.13
N ARG A 118 -10.22 6.07 0.63
CA ARG A 118 -8.90 5.63 0.15
C ARG A 118 -8.92 4.14 -0.19
N THR A 119 -9.20 3.82 -1.44
CA THR A 119 -9.13 2.42 -1.93
C THR A 119 -7.71 1.87 -1.86
N SER A 120 -6.69 2.75 -1.92
CA SER A 120 -5.28 2.35 -1.76
C SER A 120 -5.00 1.57 -0.49
N ASP A 121 -5.64 1.92 0.63
CA ASP A 121 -5.38 1.29 1.91
C ASP A 121 -5.93 -0.16 1.94
N LYS A 122 -7.07 -0.39 1.26
CA LYS A 122 -7.60 -1.76 1.01
C LYS A 122 -6.69 -2.56 0.06
N LEU A 123 -6.15 -1.91 -0.97
CA LEU A 123 -5.19 -2.55 -1.89
C LEU A 123 -3.87 -2.88 -1.19
N GLU A 124 -3.39 -2.02 -0.28
CA GLU A 124 -2.22 -2.27 0.56
C GLU A 124 -2.46 -3.50 1.45
N ALA A 125 -3.61 -3.53 2.15
CA ALA A 125 -3.98 -4.67 3.00
C ALA A 125 -4.16 -5.98 2.22
N TRP A 126 -4.61 -5.89 0.98
CA TRP A 126 -4.68 -7.04 0.09
C TRP A 126 -3.30 -7.49 -0.39
N HIS A 127 -2.43 -6.53 -0.73
CA HIS A 127 -1.08 -6.80 -1.22
C HIS A 127 -0.19 -7.45 -0.16
N ASP A 128 -0.24 -6.93 1.07
CA ASP A 128 0.58 -7.42 2.18
C ASP A 128 -0.07 -8.55 2.98
N GLY A 129 -1.30 -8.95 2.61
CA GLY A 129 -2.04 -10.04 3.22
C GLY A 129 -2.72 -9.71 4.55
N SER A 130 -2.63 -8.49 5.06
CA SER A 130 -3.23 -8.10 6.34
C SER A 130 -4.76 -8.19 6.34
N ILE A 131 -5.41 -8.08 5.18
CA ILE A 131 -6.85 -8.30 5.01
C ILE A 131 -7.30 -9.71 5.42
N PHE A 132 -6.39 -10.70 5.34
CA PHE A 132 -6.66 -12.10 5.72
C PHE A 132 -6.25 -12.41 7.16
N GLY A 133 -5.80 -11.39 7.91
CA GLY A 133 -5.41 -11.49 9.30
C GLY A 133 -3.90 -11.53 9.53
N GLU A 134 -3.55 -11.42 10.81
CA GLU A 134 -2.17 -11.23 11.26
C GLU A 134 -1.24 -12.40 10.90
N PHE A 135 -1.72 -13.64 10.97
CA PHE A 135 -0.95 -14.81 10.57
C PHE A 135 -0.52 -14.76 9.09
N VAL A 136 -1.43 -14.35 8.20
CA VAL A 136 -1.10 -14.24 6.78
C VAL A 136 -0.07 -13.13 6.56
N HIS A 137 -0.28 -11.97 7.18
CA HIS A 137 0.63 -10.85 7.08
C HIS A 137 2.03 -11.15 7.63
N GLN A 138 2.12 -11.68 8.86
CA GLN A 138 3.39 -11.82 9.58
C GLN A 138 4.15 -13.12 9.28
N VAL A 139 3.47 -14.17 8.84
CA VAL A 139 4.09 -15.48 8.62
C VAL A 139 4.04 -15.91 7.15
N PHE A 140 2.84 -15.92 6.56
CA PHE A 140 2.67 -16.41 5.19
C PHE A 140 3.33 -15.50 4.15
N MET A 141 3.16 -14.18 4.23
CA MET A 141 3.74 -13.26 3.25
C MET A 141 5.28 -13.21 3.28
N PRO A 142 5.97 -13.19 4.43
CA PRO A 142 7.42 -13.39 4.48
C PRO A 142 7.86 -14.73 3.89
N PHE A 143 7.11 -15.82 4.12
CA PHE A 143 7.38 -17.10 3.49
C PHE A 143 7.26 -17.04 1.96
N VAL A 144 6.23 -16.37 1.43
CA VAL A 144 6.08 -16.12 -0.02
C VAL A 144 7.29 -15.36 -0.57
N ALA A 145 7.78 -14.35 0.15
CA ALA A 145 8.98 -13.61 -0.23
C ALA A 145 10.22 -14.51 -0.30
N MET A 146 10.42 -15.41 0.67
CA MET A 146 11.50 -16.40 0.63
C MET A 146 11.37 -17.35 -0.57
N VAL A 147 10.15 -17.82 -0.87
CA VAL A 147 9.88 -18.65 -2.05
C VAL A 147 10.21 -17.90 -3.33
N THR A 148 9.89 -16.61 -3.42
CA THR A 148 10.24 -15.77 -4.58
C THR A 148 11.75 -15.70 -4.80
N ILE A 149 12.53 -15.49 -3.72
CA ILE A 149 13.99 -15.49 -3.77
C ILE A 149 14.51 -16.83 -4.25
N LEU A 150 14.01 -17.94 -3.68
CA LEU A 150 14.39 -19.29 -4.06
C LEU A 150 14.11 -19.56 -5.55
N LEU A 151 12.92 -19.18 -6.03
CA LEU A 151 12.55 -19.35 -7.43
C LEU A 151 13.42 -18.49 -8.36
N THR A 152 13.78 -17.29 -7.95
CA THR A 152 14.69 -16.44 -8.73
C THR A 152 16.07 -17.09 -8.85
N ILE A 153 16.65 -17.55 -7.74
CA ILE A 153 17.96 -18.21 -7.73
C ILE A 153 17.95 -19.50 -8.55
N THR A 154 16.93 -20.35 -8.34
CA THR A 154 16.81 -21.62 -9.06
C THR A 154 16.54 -21.41 -10.55
N GLY A 155 15.75 -20.40 -10.92
CA GLY A 155 15.50 -20.01 -12.31
C GLY A 155 16.77 -19.56 -13.03
N LEU A 156 17.56 -18.68 -12.39
CA LEU A 156 18.86 -18.25 -12.90
C LEU A 156 19.82 -19.42 -13.07
N TYR A 157 19.89 -20.31 -12.08
CA TYR A 157 20.70 -21.52 -12.19
C TYR A 157 20.28 -22.41 -13.37
N LEU A 158 18.98 -22.66 -13.55
CA LEU A 158 18.45 -23.47 -14.64
C LEU A 158 18.72 -22.83 -16.01
N TRP A 159 18.75 -21.52 -16.11
CA TRP A 159 19.09 -20.79 -17.33
C TRP A 159 20.60 -20.85 -17.63
N LEU A 160 21.45 -20.62 -16.64
CA LEU A 160 22.92 -20.57 -16.81
C LEU A 160 23.58 -21.94 -16.97
N ALA A 161 23.10 -22.98 -16.28
CA ALA A 161 23.76 -24.29 -16.24
C ALA A 161 23.96 -24.94 -17.62
N PRO A 162 23.01 -24.89 -18.59
CA PRO A 162 23.25 -25.42 -19.94
C PRO A 162 24.30 -24.63 -20.73
N ALA A 163 24.34 -23.31 -20.57
CA ALA A 163 25.27 -22.42 -21.28
C ALA A 163 26.74 -22.71 -20.81
N ILE A 164 26.93 -22.84 -19.50
CA ILE A 164 28.24 -23.17 -18.92
C ILE A 164 28.74 -24.54 -19.39
N LYS A 165 27.82 -25.52 -19.48
CA LYS A 165 28.18 -26.86 -20.00
C LYS A 165 28.58 -26.86 -21.47
N ARG A 166 27.93 -26.06 -22.32
CA ARG A 166 28.29 -25.97 -23.75
C ARG A 166 29.66 -25.35 -23.97
N ARG A 167 30.11 -24.43 -23.12
CA ARG A 167 31.45 -23.80 -23.20
C ARG A 167 32.59 -24.70 -22.73
N LYS A 168 32.29 -25.79 -22.01
CA LYS A 168 33.28 -26.74 -21.50
C LYS A 168 33.46 -28.00 -22.39
N LYS A 169 32.71 -28.04 -23.48
CA LYS A 169 32.92 -29.04 -24.56
C LYS A 169 33.56 -28.37 -25.77
#